data_b465e0b1c9720d73ccb8c9ad6d8cff5f
#
_entry.id   b465e0b1c9720d73ccb8c9ad6d8cff5f
#
_cell.length_a   1.000
_cell.length_b   1.000
_cell.length_c   1.000
_cell.angle_alpha   90.00
_cell.angle_beta   90.00
_cell.angle_gamma   90.00
#
_symmetry.space_group_name_H-M   'P 1'
#
loop_
_entity.id
_entity.type
_entity.pdbx_description
1 polymer ?
#
loop_
_entity_poly.entity_id
_entity_poly.type
_entity_poly.pdbx_seq_one_letter_code
_entity_poly.pdbx_strand_id
1 'polypeptide(L)'
;MSVDHRAMAEHRLEKSRRIVERQRELIAARRAACLPTTHSEKVLATFERTHATFERGLQWIVKVQETIDPWATDQQGRLPVPRRLSSE
;
A
#
# COMPACT_ATOMS: atom_id res chain seq x y z
N MET A 1 -9.97 -6.09 20.46
CA MET A 1 -9.58 -6.72 19.21
C MET A 1 -8.60 -5.86 18.48
N SER A 2 -7.50 -6.45 18.06
CA SER A 2 -6.48 -5.64 17.42
C SER A 2 -6.77 -5.48 15.94
N VAL A 3 -6.32 -4.37 15.41
CA VAL A 3 -6.48 -4.07 14.00
C VAL A 3 -5.31 -4.67 13.25
N ASP A 4 -5.61 -5.36 12.18
CA ASP A 4 -4.55 -5.90 11.32
C ASP A 4 -4.20 -4.85 10.28
N HIS A 5 -3.18 -4.06 10.57
CA HIS A 5 -2.76 -2.99 9.68
C HIS A 5 -2.27 -3.50 8.34
N ARG A 6 -1.65 -4.68 8.33
CA ARG A 6 -1.18 -5.26 7.09
C ARG A 6 -2.35 -5.67 6.19
N ALA A 7 -3.37 -6.31 6.76
CA ALA A 7 -4.53 -6.71 5.97
C ALA A 7 -5.26 -5.50 5.42
N MET A 8 -5.37 -4.43 6.21
CA MET A 8 -5.98 -3.20 5.74
C MET A 8 -5.18 -2.58 4.61
N ALA A 9 -3.85 -2.58 4.73
CA ALA A 9 -3.00 -2.02 3.69
C ALA A 9 -3.09 -2.84 2.41
N GLU A 10 -3.13 -4.17 2.54
CA GLU A 10 -3.28 -5.04 1.37
C GLU A 10 -4.62 -4.82 0.69
N HIS A 11 -5.67 -4.64 1.47
CA HIS A 11 -6.98 -4.37 0.92
C HIS A 11 -7.01 -3.05 0.15
N ARG A 12 -6.42 -2.00 0.72
CA ARG A 12 -6.34 -0.71 0.04
C ARG A 12 -5.52 -0.79 -1.24
N LEU A 13 -4.43 -1.54 -1.20
CA LEU A 13 -3.57 -1.72 -2.37
C LEU A 13 -4.33 -2.43 -3.49
N GLU A 14 -5.04 -3.50 -3.15
CA GLU A 14 -5.81 -4.24 -4.13
C GLU A 14 -6.92 -3.37 -4.73
N LYS A 15 -7.58 -2.59 -3.90
CA LYS A 15 -8.63 -1.70 -4.36
C LYS A 15 -8.07 -0.64 -5.30
N SER A 16 -6.93 -0.04 -4.95
CA SER A 16 -6.32 0.98 -5.79
C SER A 16 -5.83 0.38 -7.11
N ARG A 17 -5.34 -0.86 -7.10
CA ARG A 17 -4.92 -1.56 -8.31
C ARG A 17 -6.10 -1.70 -9.28
N ARG A 18 -7.25 -2.07 -8.76
CA ARG A 18 -8.45 -2.21 -9.60
C ARG A 18 -8.88 -0.88 -10.18
N ILE A 19 -8.76 0.18 -9.40
CA ILE A 19 -9.10 1.52 -9.88
C ILE A 19 -8.18 1.91 -11.02
N VAL A 20 -6.89 1.66 -10.89
CA VAL A 20 -5.92 1.97 -11.93
C VAL A 20 -6.23 1.17 -13.20
N GLU A 21 -6.48 -0.12 -13.05
CA GLU A 21 -6.78 -0.97 -14.20
C GLU A 21 -8.05 -0.52 -14.91
N ARG A 22 -9.08 -0.20 -14.14
CA ARG A 22 -10.33 0.26 -14.74
C ARG A 22 -10.15 1.56 -15.50
N GLN A 23 -9.34 2.46 -14.96
CA GLN A 23 -9.07 3.73 -15.61
C GLN A 23 -8.30 3.52 -16.92
N ARG A 24 -7.35 2.59 -16.94
CA ARG A 24 -6.63 2.25 -18.15
C ARG A 24 -7.57 1.69 -19.23
N GLU A 25 -8.50 0.83 -18.82
CA GLU A 25 -9.49 0.28 -19.73
C GLU A 25 -10.38 1.38 -20.31
N LEU A 26 -10.79 2.31 -19.47
CA LEU A 26 -11.60 3.42 -19.91
C LEU A 26 -10.87 4.26 -20.96
N ILE A 27 -9.59 4.54 -20.72
CA ILE A 27 -8.79 5.31 -21.66
C ILE A 27 -8.67 4.56 -23.00
N ALA A 28 -8.43 3.25 -22.94
CA ALA A 28 -8.34 2.45 -24.16
C ALA A 28 -9.64 2.49 -24.94
N ALA A 29 -10.77 2.38 -24.25
CA ALA A 29 -12.07 2.45 -24.91
C ALA A 29 -12.32 3.82 -25.54
N ARG A 30 -11.94 4.89 -24.86
CA ARG A 30 -12.10 6.23 -25.40
C ARG A 30 -11.21 6.44 -26.62
N ARG A 31 -9.99 5.93 -26.60
CA ARG A 31 -9.10 6.03 -27.75
C ARG A 31 -9.68 5.27 -28.94
N ALA A 32 -10.22 4.08 -28.70
CA ALA A 32 -10.83 3.29 -29.75
C ALA A 32 -12.03 4.02 -30.37
N ALA A 33 -12.72 4.83 -29.60
CA ALA A 33 -13.86 5.61 -30.06
C ALA A 33 -13.44 6.99 -30.58
N CYS A 34 -12.13 7.26 -30.64
CA CYS A 34 -11.60 8.55 -31.10
C CYS A 34 -12.04 9.72 -30.21
N LEU A 35 -12.22 9.44 -28.92
CA LEU A 35 -12.59 10.47 -27.95
C LEU A 35 -11.36 11.03 -27.25
N PRO A 36 -11.43 12.28 -26.75
CA PRO A 36 -10.29 12.86 -26.05
C PRO A 36 -10.00 12.08 -24.77
N THR A 37 -8.73 11.93 -24.42
CA THR A 37 -8.32 11.21 -23.22
C THR A 37 -7.46 12.04 -22.28
N THR A 38 -7.25 13.32 -22.58
CA THR A 38 -6.34 14.14 -21.78
C THR A 38 -6.73 14.17 -20.31
N HIS A 39 -8.00 14.41 -20.02
CA HIS A 39 -8.47 14.46 -18.63
C HIS A 39 -8.35 13.07 -17.99
N SER A 40 -8.74 12.02 -18.70
CA SER A 40 -8.67 10.66 -18.19
C SER A 40 -7.23 10.25 -17.88
N GLU A 41 -6.27 10.72 -18.69
CA GLU A 41 -4.87 10.42 -18.44
C GLU A 41 -4.36 11.12 -17.19
N LYS A 42 -4.82 12.34 -16.93
CA LYS A 42 -4.46 13.04 -15.70
C LYS A 42 -5.03 12.34 -14.47
N VAL A 43 -6.26 11.85 -14.58
CA VAL A 43 -6.88 11.08 -13.51
C VAL A 43 -6.10 9.79 -13.28
N LEU A 44 -5.70 9.12 -14.35
CA LEU A 44 -4.91 7.90 -14.22
C LEU A 44 -3.59 8.18 -13.51
N ALA A 45 -2.91 9.26 -13.86
CA ALA A 45 -1.65 9.61 -13.21
C ALA A 45 -1.83 9.81 -11.71
N THR A 46 -2.94 10.41 -11.30
CA THR A 46 -3.25 10.58 -9.88
C THR A 46 -3.47 9.24 -9.19
N PHE A 47 -4.24 8.35 -9.82
CA PHE A 47 -4.47 7.02 -9.24
C PHE A 47 -3.18 6.21 -9.16
N GLU A 48 -2.32 6.33 -10.17
CA GLU A 48 -1.04 5.62 -10.13
C GLU A 48 -0.15 6.10 -9.01
N ARG A 49 -0.13 7.41 -8.74
CA ARG A 49 0.62 7.95 -7.63
C ARG A 49 0.08 7.46 -6.29
N THR A 50 -1.24 7.43 -6.16
CA THR A 50 -1.88 6.94 -4.96
C THR A 50 -1.57 5.46 -4.75
N HIS A 51 -1.62 4.68 -5.82
CA HIS A 51 -1.30 3.25 -5.77
C HIS A 51 0.16 3.06 -5.32
N ALA A 52 1.08 3.82 -5.88
CA ALA A 52 2.49 3.73 -5.49
C ALA A 52 2.69 4.08 -4.02
N THR A 53 1.94 5.04 -3.51
CA THR A 53 1.99 5.39 -2.10
C THR A 53 1.53 4.23 -1.23
N PHE A 54 0.45 3.56 -1.63
CA PHE A 54 -0.05 2.39 -0.90
C PHE A 54 0.94 1.24 -0.94
N GLU A 55 1.61 1.03 -2.09
CA GLU A 55 2.64 0.00 -2.19
C GLU A 55 3.79 0.26 -1.22
N ARG A 56 4.25 1.48 -1.16
CA ARG A 56 5.33 1.85 -0.25
C ARG A 56 4.89 1.67 1.20
N GLY A 57 3.65 2.04 1.50
CA GLY A 57 3.12 1.89 2.84
C GLY A 57 3.06 0.43 3.26
N LEU A 58 2.62 -0.44 2.36
CA LEU A 58 2.56 -1.86 2.66
C LEU A 58 3.97 -2.44 2.84
N GLN A 59 4.90 -2.06 1.97
CA GLN A 59 6.28 -2.52 2.09
C GLN A 59 6.87 -2.11 3.44
N TRP A 60 6.59 -0.90 3.87
CA TRP A 60 7.07 -0.43 5.16
C TRP A 60 6.48 -1.24 6.31
N ILE A 61 5.17 -1.53 6.26
CA ILE A 61 4.51 -2.32 7.28
C ILE A 61 5.10 -3.73 7.35
N VAL A 62 5.31 -4.36 6.20
CA VAL A 62 5.90 -5.68 6.15
C VAL A 62 7.30 -5.67 6.74
N LYS A 63 8.09 -4.67 6.39
CA LYS A 63 9.44 -4.57 6.89
C LYS A 63 9.47 -4.38 8.39
N VAL A 64 8.59 -3.57 8.92
CA VAL A 64 8.50 -3.36 10.35
C VAL A 64 8.11 -4.66 11.05
N GLN A 65 7.15 -5.39 10.51
CA GLN A 65 6.75 -6.66 11.10
C GLN A 65 7.87 -7.68 11.08
N GLU A 66 8.62 -7.73 9.98
CA GLU A 66 9.76 -8.64 9.90
C GLU A 66 10.82 -8.31 10.94
N THR A 67 10.95 -7.05 11.25
CA THR A 67 11.92 -6.62 12.25
C THR A 67 11.44 -6.91 13.66
N ILE A 68 10.17 -6.71 13.91
CA ILE A 68 9.62 -6.81 15.24
C ILE A 68 9.24 -8.23 15.63
N ASP A 69 8.64 -8.99 14.70
CA ASP A 69 8.09 -10.30 15.01
C ASP A 69 9.08 -11.27 15.60
N PRO A 70 10.27 -11.46 15.02
CA PRO A 70 11.24 -12.38 15.63
C PRO A 70 11.57 -11.98 17.04
N TRP A 71 11.63 -10.67 17.25
CA TRP A 71 11.96 -10.16 18.53
C TRP A 71 10.84 -10.36 19.52
N ALA A 72 9.63 -10.10 19.11
CA ALA A 72 8.47 -10.29 19.95
C ALA A 72 8.31 -11.76 20.33
N THR A 73 8.57 -12.65 19.39
CA THR A 73 8.49 -14.07 19.66
C THR A 73 9.51 -14.49 20.69
N ASP A 74 10.72 -14.01 20.56
CA ASP A 74 11.76 -14.31 21.52
C ASP A 74 11.43 -13.79 22.90
N GLN A 75 10.82 -12.64 22.95
CA GLN A 75 10.55 -12.01 24.21
C GLN A 75 9.29 -12.53 24.85
N GLN A 76 8.55 -13.34 24.15
CA GLN A 76 7.32 -13.86 24.68
C GLN A 76 6.41 -12.75 25.13
N GLY A 77 6.35 -11.72 24.34
CA GLY A 77 5.53 -10.62 24.69
C GLY A 77 6.20 -9.57 25.52
N ARG A 78 7.42 -9.81 25.92
CA ARG A 78 8.13 -8.79 26.59
C ARG A 78 8.52 -7.76 25.59
N LEU A 79 8.54 -6.55 26.01
CA LEU A 79 8.92 -5.54 25.12
C LEU A 79 10.34 -5.44 25.02
N PRO A 80 10.72 -5.04 23.93
CA PRO A 80 12.05 -4.77 23.66
C PRO A 80 12.31 -3.58 24.37
N VAL A 81 13.02 -3.61 24.95
CA VAL A 81 13.33 -2.51 25.52
C VAL A 81 14.12 -1.67 24.83
N PRO A 82 14.43 -1.18 24.51
CA PRO A 82 15.02 -0.56 23.85
C PRO A 82 15.92 -0.05 23.53
N ARG A 83 16.02 -0.32 23.35
CA ARG A 83 16.52 -0.19 23.02
C ARG A 83 16.74 0.66 22.61
N ARG A 84 16.65 1.05 22.90
CA ARG A 84 16.60 1.50 22.76
C ARG A 84 16.67 2.14 22.86
N LEU A 85 16.94 2.29 23.26
CA LEU A 85 16.73 2.41 23.59
C LEU A 85 17.11 2.55 24.06
N SER A 86 17.57 2.55 24.21
CA SER A 86 17.57 2.16 24.75
C SER A 86 17.96 1.97 25.06
N SER A 87 18.47 2.13 25.26
CA SER A 87 18.43 1.50 25.67
C SER A 87 18.64 1.15 25.81
N GLU A 88 18.81 1.09 26.07
CA GLU A 88 18.69 0.49 26.23
C GLU A 88 18.82 0.32 26.23
#